data_8d88acec4b5dffb9eb1b8dddb018c9ab
#
_entry.id   8d88acec4b5dffb9eb1b8dddb018c9ab
#
_cell.length_a   1.000
_cell.length_b   1.000
_cell.length_c   1.000
_cell.angle_alpha   90.00
_cell.angle_beta   90.00
_cell.angle_gamma   90.00
#
_symmetry.space_group_name_H-M   'P 1'
#
loop_
_entity.id
_entity.type
_entity.pdbx_description
1 polymer ?
#
loop_
_entity_poly.entity_id
_entity_poly.type
_entity_poly.pdbx_seq_one_letter_code
_entity_poly.pdbx_strand_id
1 'polypeptide(L)'
;MLTAHGNTGRRGATGLLLFVALAALTGCGAGGFAQESPGADAFLDRVQTNCGKYSVGRQPIGWLLDASSNDTTFVDATTKLYSGQFSRSDYQDYLASFYSGGTSQATLDCIYDQL
;
A
#
# COMPACT_ATOMS: atom_id res chain seq x y z
N MET A 1 -48.75 -31.90 -0.44
CA MET A 1 -48.27 -31.28 -0.23
C MET A 1 -47.61 -30.72 -0.22
N LEU A 2 -47.66 -30.54 -0.14
CA LEU A 2 -47.13 -29.90 0.04
C LEU A 2 -46.40 -29.42 0.35
N THR A 3 -46.58 -29.32 0.60
CA THR A 3 -45.90 -28.76 0.98
C THR A 3 -44.96 -28.66 1.18
N ALA A 4 -45.03 -29.00 1.44
CA ALA A 4 -44.01 -28.92 1.79
C ALA A 4 -43.02 -28.65 1.07
N HIS A 5 -43.24 -28.71 0.63
CA HIS A 5 -42.53 -28.41 0.15
C HIS A 5 -41.78 -27.66 -0.08
N GLY A 6 -41.67 -27.91 -0.51
CA GLY A 6 -40.85 -26.94 -1.00
C GLY A 6 -40.10 -26.11 -0.05
N ASN A 7 -40.55 -26.00 1.04
CA ASN A 7 -39.91 -25.16 2.00
C ASN A 7 -38.52 -25.53 2.23
N THR A 8 -38.17 -26.70 1.99
CA THR A 8 -36.85 -27.13 2.31
C THR A 8 -35.76 -26.37 1.60
N GLY A 9 -35.94 -26.06 0.37
CA GLY A 9 -34.90 -25.38 -0.36
C GLY A 9 -34.54 -24.05 0.24
N ARG A 10 -35.44 -23.47 0.88
CA ARG A 10 -35.23 -22.11 1.35
C ARG A 10 -34.12 -21.99 2.37
N ARG A 11 -33.99 -22.97 3.17
CA ARG A 11 -33.02 -22.87 4.23
C ARG A 11 -31.61 -22.83 3.74
N GLY A 12 -31.32 -23.55 2.72
CA GLY A 12 -30.00 -23.51 2.14
C GLY A 12 -29.65 -22.12 1.62
N ALA A 13 -30.61 -21.50 1.00
CA ALA A 13 -30.36 -20.18 0.47
C ALA A 13 -30.00 -19.18 1.54
N THR A 14 -30.61 -19.31 2.68
CA THR A 14 -30.32 -18.39 3.77
C THR A 14 -28.88 -18.47 4.21
N GLY A 15 -28.35 -19.67 4.29
CA GLY A 15 -26.95 -19.82 4.70
C GLY A 15 -25.99 -19.19 3.73
N LEU A 16 -26.28 -19.30 2.46
CA LEU A 16 -25.40 -18.72 1.47
C LEU A 16 -25.25 -17.22 1.60
N LEU A 17 -26.32 -16.57 1.93
CA LEU A 17 -26.29 -15.12 2.05
C LEU A 17 -25.31 -14.67 3.13
N LEU A 18 -25.22 -15.41 4.19
CA LEU A 18 -24.30 -15.06 5.26
C LEU A 18 -22.85 -15.10 4.81
N PHE A 19 -22.49 -16.08 4.02
CA PHE A 19 -21.14 -16.16 3.54
C PHE A 19 -20.75 -14.96 2.69
N VAL A 20 -21.65 -14.53 1.85
CA VAL A 20 -21.39 -13.39 1.01
C VAL A 20 -21.09 -12.16 1.83
N ALA A 21 -21.83 -11.96 2.90
CA ALA A 21 -21.63 -10.80 3.74
C ALA A 21 -20.24 -10.80 4.37
N LEU A 22 -19.79 -11.94 4.81
CA LEU A 22 -18.46 -12.03 5.41
C LEU A 22 -17.37 -11.71 4.42
N ALA A 23 -17.50 -12.21 3.22
CA ALA A 23 -16.51 -11.95 2.20
C ALA A 23 -16.39 -10.47 1.90
N ALA A 24 -17.51 -9.79 1.87
CA ALA A 24 -17.51 -8.36 1.60
C ALA A 24 -16.76 -7.59 2.68
N LEU A 25 -16.98 -7.94 3.93
CA LEU A 25 -16.30 -7.29 5.02
C LEU A 25 -14.80 -7.46 4.95
N THR A 26 -14.38 -8.66 4.64
CA THR A 26 -12.96 -8.95 4.53
C THR A 26 -12.32 -8.11 3.44
N GLY A 27 -12.98 -8.02 2.32
CA GLY A 27 -12.46 -7.24 1.20
C GLY A 27 -12.28 -5.77 1.56
N CYS A 28 -13.24 -5.21 2.23
CA CYS A 28 -13.16 -3.81 2.63
C CYS A 28 -11.99 -3.55 3.55
N GLY A 29 -11.80 -4.39 4.53
CA GLY A 29 -10.71 -4.20 5.47
C GLY A 29 -9.36 -4.32 4.81
N ALA A 30 -9.21 -5.28 3.94
CA ALA A 30 -7.92 -5.53 3.32
C ALA A 30 -7.51 -4.44 2.34
N GLY A 31 -8.48 -3.78 1.71
CA GLY A 31 -8.18 -2.81 0.67
C GLY A 31 -7.68 -1.48 1.18
N GLY A 32 -7.62 -1.28 2.48
CA GLY A 32 -7.38 0.04 3.02
C GLY A 32 -5.94 0.49 3.05
N PHE A 33 -4.96 -0.41 3.07
CA PHE A 33 -3.59 -0.02 3.37
C PHE A 33 -2.59 -0.62 2.39
N ALA A 34 -1.77 0.26 1.83
CA ALA A 34 -0.73 -0.14 0.89
C ALA A 34 0.39 -0.92 1.57
N GLN A 35 0.68 -0.60 2.82
CA GLN A 35 1.75 -1.27 3.55
C GLN A 35 1.46 -2.74 3.82
N GLU A 36 0.27 -3.19 3.50
CA GLU A 36 -0.05 -4.61 3.58
C GLU A 36 0.60 -5.43 2.47
N SER A 37 1.23 -4.77 1.53
CA SER A 37 1.83 -5.44 0.39
C SER A 37 2.99 -6.33 0.84
N PRO A 38 2.99 -7.61 0.45
CA PRO A 38 4.09 -8.51 0.82
C PRO A 38 5.43 -7.98 0.30
N GLY A 39 6.43 -8.01 1.14
CA GLY A 39 7.76 -7.58 0.77
C GLY A 39 8.02 -6.09 0.88
N ALA A 40 7.00 -5.30 1.20
CA ALA A 40 7.17 -3.86 1.29
C ALA A 40 8.15 -3.46 2.36
N ASP A 41 8.14 -4.12 3.50
CA ASP A 41 9.06 -3.81 4.58
C ASP A 41 10.51 -4.03 4.15
N ALA A 42 10.77 -5.13 3.50
CA ALA A 42 12.12 -5.41 3.01
C ALA A 42 12.57 -4.40 1.96
N PHE A 43 11.64 -3.97 1.12
CA PHE A 43 11.94 -2.94 0.14
C PHE A 43 12.28 -1.62 0.84
N LEU A 44 11.49 -1.22 1.82
CA LEU A 44 11.76 0.02 2.57
C LEU A 44 13.11 -0.05 3.29
N ASP A 45 13.46 -1.21 3.83
CA ASP A 45 14.76 -1.40 4.46
C ASP A 45 15.91 -1.22 3.47
N ARG A 46 15.74 -1.72 2.24
CA ARG A 46 16.76 -1.53 1.21
C ARG A 46 16.88 -0.05 0.83
N VAL A 47 15.77 0.63 0.73
CA VAL A 47 15.77 2.07 0.42
C VAL A 47 16.49 2.82 1.52
N GLN A 48 16.20 2.52 2.78
CA GLN A 48 16.86 3.19 3.88
C GLN A 48 18.37 2.91 3.89
N THR A 49 18.75 1.67 3.69
CA THR A 49 20.15 1.27 3.73
C THR A 49 20.95 1.85 2.58
N ASN A 50 20.41 1.78 1.38
CA ASN A 50 21.16 2.12 0.19
C ASN A 50 20.96 3.57 -0.26
N CYS A 51 19.83 4.16 0.09
CA CYS A 51 19.47 5.49 -0.37
C CYS A 51 19.33 6.51 0.77
N GLY A 52 19.67 6.12 1.98
CA GLY A 52 19.44 6.94 3.16
C GLY A 52 20.09 8.32 3.10
N LYS A 53 21.19 8.45 2.40
CA LYS A 53 21.92 9.73 2.29
C LYS A 53 21.31 10.66 1.23
N TYR A 54 20.51 10.13 0.34
CA TYR A 54 19.84 10.95 -0.67
C TYR A 54 18.65 11.67 -0.02
N SER A 55 18.24 12.76 -0.64
CA SER A 55 17.15 13.57 -0.09
C SER A 55 15.95 13.59 -1.01
N VAL A 56 14.77 13.66 -0.39
CA VAL A 56 13.51 13.93 -1.05
C VAL A 56 13.12 15.33 -0.62
N GLY A 57 13.05 16.23 -1.57
CA GLY A 57 12.99 17.65 -1.25
C GLY A 57 14.23 18.02 -0.46
N ARG A 58 14.03 18.44 0.77
CA ARG A 58 15.14 18.81 1.65
C ARG A 58 15.40 17.82 2.76
N GLN A 59 14.74 16.68 2.73
CA GLN A 59 14.77 15.74 3.85
C GLN A 59 15.48 14.46 3.44
N PRO A 60 16.49 14.04 4.21
CA PRO A 60 17.18 12.78 3.91
C PRO A 60 16.24 11.60 4.06
N ILE A 61 16.35 10.65 3.14
CA ILE A 61 15.54 9.45 3.19
C ILE A 61 15.74 8.69 4.50
N GLY A 62 16.97 8.62 4.99
CA GLY A 62 17.24 7.96 6.24
C GLY A 62 16.44 8.53 7.39
N TRP A 63 16.22 9.84 7.37
CA TRP A 63 15.38 10.48 8.40
C TRP A 63 13.91 10.19 8.17
N LEU A 64 13.46 10.24 6.92
CA LEU A 64 12.05 9.99 6.60
C LEU A 64 11.61 8.59 6.99
N LEU A 65 12.50 7.61 6.91
CA LEU A 65 12.22 6.23 7.25
C LEU A 65 12.58 5.85 8.67
N ASP A 66 13.15 6.78 9.42
CA ASP A 66 13.51 6.52 10.82
C ASP A 66 12.23 6.41 11.65
N ALA A 67 12.22 5.45 12.57
CA ALA A 67 11.08 5.22 13.45
C ALA A 67 10.73 6.48 14.26
N SER A 68 11.71 7.32 14.57
CA SER A 68 11.47 8.52 15.36
C SER A 68 10.74 9.60 14.57
N SER A 69 10.95 9.70 13.27
CA SER A 69 10.27 10.69 12.43
C SER A 69 8.94 10.17 11.90
N ASN A 70 8.93 8.90 11.53
CA ASN A 70 7.73 8.21 11.11
C ASN A 70 6.93 9.00 10.07
N ASP A 71 7.57 9.34 8.96
CA ASP A 71 6.91 10.10 7.90
C ASP A 71 5.99 9.18 7.10
N THR A 72 4.73 9.19 7.44
CA THR A 72 3.76 8.28 6.83
C THR A 72 3.51 8.59 5.37
N THR A 73 3.67 9.84 4.95
CA THR A 73 3.48 10.21 3.55
C THR A 73 4.53 9.53 2.67
N PHE A 74 5.78 9.58 3.09
CA PHE A 74 6.85 8.96 2.31
C PHE A 74 6.74 7.44 2.33
N VAL A 75 6.44 6.87 3.49
CA VAL A 75 6.27 5.42 3.62
C VAL A 75 5.12 4.94 2.74
N ASP A 76 4.00 5.62 2.79
CA ASP A 76 2.83 5.22 2.00
C ASP A 76 3.12 5.31 0.51
N ALA A 77 3.67 6.43 0.05
CA ALA A 77 3.96 6.62 -1.37
C ALA A 77 4.97 5.58 -1.88
N THR A 78 5.99 5.32 -1.08
CA THR A 78 7.05 4.40 -1.48
C THR A 78 6.56 2.96 -1.49
N THR A 79 5.66 2.62 -0.57
CA THR A 79 5.00 1.32 -0.58
C THR A 79 4.09 1.17 -1.80
N LYS A 80 3.39 2.22 -2.18
CA LYS A 80 2.55 2.18 -3.38
C LYS A 80 3.37 2.02 -4.65
N LEU A 81 4.55 2.61 -4.68
CA LEU A 81 5.46 2.38 -5.78
C LEU A 81 5.85 0.90 -5.86
N TYR A 82 6.21 0.31 -4.74
CA TYR A 82 6.61 -1.08 -4.68
C TYR A 82 5.48 -2.01 -5.12
N SER A 83 4.26 -1.73 -4.68
CA SER A 83 3.11 -2.59 -4.96
C SER A 83 2.54 -2.40 -6.37
N GLY A 84 3.04 -1.42 -7.13
CA GLY A 84 2.53 -1.15 -8.46
C GLY A 84 1.31 -0.25 -8.50
N GLN A 85 0.86 0.27 -7.36
CA GLN A 85 -0.25 1.21 -7.34
C GLN A 85 0.14 2.56 -7.93
N PHE A 86 1.40 2.94 -7.77
CA PHE A 86 1.97 4.10 -8.42
C PHE A 86 2.94 3.65 -9.51
N SER A 87 2.85 4.25 -10.69
CA SER A 87 3.92 4.17 -11.67
C SER A 87 5.08 5.04 -11.17
N ARG A 88 6.23 4.95 -11.83
CA ARG A 88 7.36 5.82 -11.48
C ARG A 88 7.00 7.29 -11.67
N SER A 89 6.25 7.60 -12.71
CA SER A 89 5.78 8.97 -12.96
C SER A 89 4.83 9.44 -11.87
N ASP A 90 3.88 8.60 -11.48
CA ASP A 90 2.94 8.93 -10.40
C ASP A 90 3.68 9.19 -9.09
N TYR A 91 4.67 8.36 -8.81
CA TYR A 91 5.46 8.49 -7.59
C TYR A 91 6.21 9.82 -7.57
N GLN A 92 6.88 10.14 -8.67
CA GLN A 92 7.61 11.39 -8.78
C GLN A 92 6.70 12.59 -8.60
N ASP A 93 5.53 12.59 -9.24
CA ASP A 93 4.58 13.68 -9.13
C ASP A 93 4.05 13.80 -7.71
N TYR A 94 3.79 12.68 -7.07
CA TYR A 94 3.27 12.67 -5.71
C TYR A 94 4.30 13.26 -4.74
N LEU A 95 5.56 12.87 -4.87
CA LEU A 95 6.62 13.43 -4.03
C LEU A 95 6.75 14.92 -4.25
N ALA A 96 6.64 15.37 -5.49
CA ALA A 96 6.74 16.78 -5.79
C ALA A 96 5.63 17.60 -5.16
N SER A 97 4.45 17.02 -4.97
CA SER A 97 3.34 17.74 -4.34
C SER A 97 3.50 17.86 -2.84
N PHE A 98 4.25 16.98 -2.21
CA PHE A 98 4.36 17.00 -0.75
C PHE A 98 5.70 17.51 -0.23
N TYR A 99 6.75 17.44 -1.04
CA TYR A 99 8.09 17.80 -0.58
C TYR A 99 8.64 18.90 -1.48
N SER A 100 8.72 20.09 -0.93
CA SER A 100 9.22 21.24 -1.67
C SER A 100 10.73 21.08 -1.93
N GLY A 101 11.19 21.67 -3.03
CA GLY A 101 12.59 21.58 -3.40
C GLY A 101 12.87 20.52 -4.45
N GLY A 102 11.90 19.68 -4.75
CA GLY A 102 12.03 18.66 -5.78
C GLY A 102 12.86 17.46 -5.32
N THR A 103 12.84 16.43 -6.11
CA THR A 103 13.60 15.22 -5.85
C THR A 103 14.50 14.97 -7.06
N SER A 104 15.80 14.86 -6.82
CA SER A 104 16.76 14.69 -7.92
C SER A 104 16.57 13.35 -8.59
N GLN A 105 17.01 13.28 -9.85
CA GLN A 105 16.94 12.03 -10.57
C GLN A 105 17.84 10.97 -9.91
N ALA A 106 18.94 11.38 -9.32
CA ALA A 106 19.82 10.44 -8.62
C ALA A 106 19.10 9.78 -7.44
N THR A 107 18.30 10.55 -6.70
CA THR A 107 17.50 10.00 -5.61
C THR A 107 16.48 9.01 -6.13
N LEU A 108 15.76 9.40 -7.18
CA LEU A 108 14.74 8.53 -7.75
C LEU A 108 15.35 7.24 -8.28
N ASP A 109 16.48 7.35 -8.97
CA ASP A 109 17.15 6.17 -9.51
C ASP A 109 17.59 5.22 -8.39
N CYS A 110 18.09 5.77 -7.29
CA CYS A 110 18.49 4.93 -6.17
C CYS A 110 17.30 4.15 -5.64
N ILE A 111 16.16 4.80 -5.48
CA ILE A 111 14.94 4.14 -5.00
C ILE A 111 14.49 3.08 -6.00
N TYR A 112 14.46 3.42 -7.27
CA TYR A 112 14.01 2.48 -8.30
C TYR A 112 14.91 1.27 -8.39
N ASP A 113 16.20 1.44 -8.14
CA ASP A 113 17.14 0.32 -8.17
C ASP A 113 16.85 -0.71 -7.06
N GLN A 114 16.11 -0.33 -6.04
CA GLN A 114 15.73 -1.25 -4.97
C GLN A 114 14.50 -2.09 -5.34
N LEU A 115 13.78 -1.69 -6.39
CA LEU A 115 12.63 -2.46 -6.84
C LEU A 115 13.08 -3.79 -7.42
#